data_52a2ffa32b9f932db326430a505aa773
#
_entry.id   52a2ffa32b9f932db326430a505aa773
#
_cell.length_a   1.000
_cell.length_b   1.000
_cell.length_c   1.000
_cell.angle_alpha   90.00
_cell.angle_beta   90.00
_cell.angle_gamma   90.00
#
_symmetry.space_group_name_H-M   'P 1'
#
loop_
_entity.id
_entity.type
_entity.pdbx_description
1 polymer ?
#
loop_
_entity_poly.entity_id
_entity_poly.type
_entity_poly.pdbx_seq_one_letter_code
_entity_poly.pdbx_strand_id
1 'polypeptide(L)'
;NNLKKAYGDVYAVNDITFKIKAGEIFGFLGPNGAGKTSTINMLIGLSRPSEGQIVINGIDVIKDSKKAQRIIGVVPDESNLYDDMNGFENLCFCASLYGIEKEEREKRAKELLKIFNLDNVSERSYKAYSKGMRRKLTIAAGIIHDPQILFLDEPTTGIDVESARQIRELILNLKEEGKTIFLTTHYIEEAERICDRIAFIVEGRIVEISTVADLMDKAVPEHTIKLTLNSNIKEIIDELQSEFQNCRIEITDNNSCLIINKERLPLFPIIKVLNNKGISVYEAKEIKPSLEDIFVKLTGKKPLLKR
;
A
#
# COMPACT_ATOMS: atom_id res chain seq x y z
N ASN A 1 -0.76 -3.17 -21.44
CA ASN A 1 -0.32 -4.42 -22.12
C ASN A 1 1.11 -4.26 -22.61
N ASN A 2 2.02 -5.17 -22.23
CA ASN A 2 3.42 -5.28 -22.66
C ASN A 2 4.18 -3.94 -22.58
N LEU A 3 3.99 -3.24 -21.46
CA LEU A 3 4.47 -1.89 -21.26
C LEU A 3 5.97 -1.89 -20.96
N LYS A 4 6.72 -1.11 -21.72
CA LYS A 4 8.17 -0.92 -21.52
C LYS A 4 8.54 0.55 -21.45
N LYS A 5 9.52 0.87 -20.62
CA LYS A 5 10.15 2.19 -20.55
C LYS A 5 11.65 2.06 -20.40
N ALA A 6 12.36 2.55 -21.38
CA ALA A 6 13.82 2.65 -21.37
C ALA A 6 14.26 4.11 -21.22
N TYR A 7 15.34 4.33 -20.49
CA TYR A 7 16.10 5.57 -20.39
C TYR A 7 17.55 5.24 -20.78
N GLY A 8 17.92 5.56 -22.02
CA GLY A 8 19.16 5.06 -22.60
C GLY A 8 19.15 3.52 -22.65
N ASP A 9 20.18 2.89 -22.13
CA ASP A 9 20.33 1.43 -22.11
C ASP A 9 19.63 0.74 -20.91
N VAL A 10 19.00 1.52 -20.01
CA VAL A 10 18.38 0.99 -18.80
C VAL A 10 16.87 0.92 -18.95
N TYR A 11 16.29 -0.28 -18.78
CA TYR A 11 14.86 -0.47 -18.70
C TYR A 11 14.36 -0.20 -17.28
N ALA A 12 13.69 0.94 -17.07
CA ALA A 12 13.01 1.24 -15.82
C ALA A 12 11.71 0.43 -15.67
N VAL A 13 11.05 0.08 -16.77
CA VAL A 13 9.91 -0.82 -16.85
C VAL A 13 10.11 -1.76 -18.01
N ASN A 14 9.98 -3.07 -17.77
CA ASN A 14 10.34 -4.09 -18.72
C ASN A 14 9.24 -5.15 -18.86
N ASP A 15 8.39 -4.95 -19.87
CA ASP A 15 7.34 -5.88 -20.30
C ASP A 15 6.30 -6.19 -19.22
N ILE A 16 5.70 -5.16 -18.63
CA ILE A 16 4.63 -5.35 -17.66
C ILE A 16 3.25 -5.35 -18.31
N THR A 17 2.40 -6.28 -17.86
CA THR A 17 0.99 -6.37 -18.28
C THR A 17 0.13 -6.59 -17.06
N PHE A 18 -0.90 -5.74 -16.88
CA PHE A 18 -1.89 -5.89 -15.82
C PHE A 18 -3.21 -5.21 -16.18
N LYS A 19 -4.26 -5.57 -15.44
CA LYS A 19 -5.60 -4.98 -15.54
C LYS A 19 -6.11 -4.61 -14.17
N ILE A 20 -6.77 -3.46 -14.07
CA ILE A 20 -7.41 -2.95 -12.87
C ILE A 20 -8.92 -2.97 -13.09
N LYS A 21 -9.67 -3.46 -12.12
CA LYS A 21 -11.13 -3.49 -12.15
C LYS A 21 -11.68 -2.14 -11.67
N ALA A 22 -12.83 -1.73 -12.19
CA ALA A 22 -13.51 -0.54 -11.70
C ALA A 22 -13.87 -0.71 -10.20
N GLY A 23 -13.66 0.33 -9.41
CA GLY A 23 -13.96 0.34 -7.98
C GLY A 23 -12.99 -0.43 -7.08
N GLU A 24 -11.86 -0.95 -7.61
CA GLU A 24 -10.85 -1.59 -6.75
C GLU A 24 -9.74 -0.63 -6.33
N ILE A 25 -9.12 -0.89 -5.19
CA ILE A 25 -7.83 -0.34 -4.80
C ILE A 25 -6.75 -1.33 -5.24
N PHE A 26 -5.95 -0.92 -6.21
CA PHE A 26 -4.85 -1.71 -6.75
C PHE A 26 -3.50 -1.17 -6.25
N GLY A 27 -2.82 -1.96 -5.43
CA GLY A 27 -1.50 -1.65 -4.90
C GLY A 27 -0.39 -2.05 -5.87
N PHE A 28 0.55 -1.15 -6.13
CA PHE A 28 1.72 -1.42 -6.97
C PHE A 28 2.97 -1.27 -6.09
N LEU A 29 3.46 -2.40 -5.58
CA LEU A 29 4.44 -2.48 -4.51
C LEU A 29 5.81 -2.88 -5.01
N GLY A 30 6.83 -2.22 -4.48
CA GLY A 30 8.21 -2.58 -4.79
C GLY A 30 9.22 -1.63 -4.14
N PRO A 31 10.49 -2.00 -4.11
CA PRO A 31 11.55 -1.15 -3.56
C PRO A 31 11.72 0.13 -4.38
N ASN A 32 12.49 1.08 -3.83
CA ASN A 32 12.87 2.28 -4.57
C ASN A 32 13.66 1.89 -5.83
N GLY A 33 13.38 2.59 -6.94
CA GLY A 33 13.97 2.26 -8.24
C GLY A 33 13.35 1.05 -8.96
N ALA A 34 12.32 0.40 -8.42
CA ALA A 34 11.67 -0.74 -9.08
C ALA A 34 10.85 -0.38 -10.33
N GLY A 35 10.64 0.92 -10.62
CA GLY A 35 9.88 1.38 -11.78
C GLY A 35 8.46 1.89 -11.46
N LYS A 36 8.09 2.05 -10.17
CA LYS A 36 6.75 2.50 -9.73
C LYS A 36 6.36 3.86 -10.33
N THR A 37 7.14 4.90 -10.06
CA THR A 37 6.89 6.26 -10.56
C THR A 37 6.95 6.33 -12.10
N SER A 38 7.87 5.59 -12.73
CA SER A 38 7.92 5.51 -14.21
C SER A 38 6.63 4.89 -14.77
N THR A 39 6.09 3.88 -14.09
CA THR A 39 4.81 3.25 -14.48
C THR A 39 3.66 4.25 -14.33
N ILE A 40 3.53 4.94 -13.19
CA ILE A 40 2.50 5.98 -13.00
C ILE A 40 2.62 7.03 -14.11
N ASN A 41 3.80 7.59 -14.35
CA ASN A 41 4.01 8.63 -15.33
C ASN A 41 3.58 8.22 -16.75
N MET A 42 3.74 6.95 -17.10
CA MET A 42 3.21 6.42 -18.37
C MET A 42 1.69 6.29 -18.34
N LEU A 43 1.11 5.76 -17.25
CA LEU A 43 -0.34 5.57 -17.13
C LEU A 43 -1.11 6.88 -17.18
N ILE A 44 -0.58 7.95 -16.59
CA ILE A 44 -1.23 9.28 -16.59
C ILE A 44 -0.87 10.13 -17.82
N GLY A 45 -0.08 9.59 -18.75
CA GLY A 45 0.28 10.27 -20.01
C GLY A 45 1.35 11.36 -19.88
N LEU A 46 2.08 11.43 -18.76
CA LEU A 46 3.23 12.35 -18.58
C LEU A 46 4.51 11.83 -19.26
N SER A 47 4.64 10.52 -19.40
CA SER A 47 5.78 9.90 -20.06
C SER A 47 5.28 8.93 -21.14
N ARG A 48 5.83 9.03 -22.35
CA ARG A 48 5.50 8.09 -23.41
C ARG A 48 6.21 6.77 -23.17
N PRO A 49 5.51 5.61 -23.24
CA PRO A 49 6.16 4.31 -23.17
C PRO A 49 7.08 4.11 -24.39
N SER A 50 8.11 3.31 -24.21
CA SER A 50 8.98 2.88 -25.32
C SER A 50 8.29 1.84 -26.19
N GLU A 51 7.51 0.95 -25.56
CA GLU A 51 6.67 -0.08 -26.21
C GLU A 51 5.43 -0.34 -25.37
N GLY A 52 4.43 -0.96 -26.00
CA GLY A 52 3.19 -1.39 -25.34
C GLY A 52 2.04 -0.42 -25.52
N GLN A 53 0.92 -0.71 -24.83
CA GLN A 53 -0.32 0.03 -24.95
C GLN A 53 -0.92 0.29 -23.56
N ILE A 54 -1.54 1.47 -23.40
CA ILE A 54 -2.25 1.88 -22.19
C ILE A 54 -3.67 2.26 -22.58
N VAL A 55 -4.65 1.58 -21.96
CA VAL A 55 -6.07 1.88 -22.15
C VAL A 55 -6.69 2.13 -20.78
N ILE A 56 -7.31 3.29 -20.62
CA ILE A 56 -8.02 3.70 -19.39
C ILE A 56 -9.47 4.00 -19.77
N ASN A 57 -10.41 3.23 -19.22
CA ASN A 57 -11.83 3.35 -19.50
C ASN A 57 -12.16 3.45 -21.02
N GLY A 58 -11.50 2.58 -21.80
CA GLY A 58 -11.65 2.55 -23.27
C GLY A 58 -10.86 3.63 -24.03
N ILE A 59 -10.17 4.55 -23.34
CA ILE A 59 -9.36 5.61 -23.94
C ILE A 59 -7.91 5.13 -24.07
N ASP A 60 -7.36 5.19 -25.28
CA ASP A 60 -5.94 4.99 -25.54
C ASP A 60 -5.15 6.21 -25.05
N VAL A 61 -4.42 6.06 -23.95
CA VAL A 61 -3.68 7.17 -23.29
C VAL A 61 -2.59 7.76 -24.18
N ILE A 62 -2.00 6.95 -25.07
CA ILE A 62 -0.93 7.41 -25.94
C ILE A 62 -1.48 8.33 -27.05
N LYS A 63 -2.67 8.05 -27.55
CA LYS A 63 -3.33 8.83 -28.60
C LYS A 63 -4.10 10.02 -28.03
N ASP A 64 -4.83 9.83 -26.94
CA ASP A 64 -5.77 10.80 -26.37
C ASP A 64 -5.48 11.12 -24.91
N SER A 65 -4.21 11.46 -24.57
CA SER A 65 -3.79 11.72 -23.19
C SER A 65 -4.65 12.75 -22.47
N LYS A 66 -4.99 13.86 -23.15
CA LYS A 66 -5.87 14.92 -22.57
C LYS A 66 -7.27 14.42 -22.21
N LYS A 67 -7.82 13.49 -23.02
CA LYS A 67 -9.14 12.91 -22.72
C LYS A 67 -9.05 11.96 -21.52
N ALA A 68 -7.97 11.17 -21.43
CA ALA A 68 -7.72 10.32 -20.26
C ALA A 68 -7.52 11.17 -19.00
N GLN A 69 -6.73 12.24 -19.05
CA GLN A 69 -6.44 13.12 -17.90
C GLN A 69 -7.69 13.80 -17.31
N ARG A 70 -8.76 13.98 -18.08
CA ARG A 70 -10.02 14.54 -17.54
C ARG A 70 -10.74 13.63 -16.57
N ILE A 71 -10.52 12.32 -16.66
CA ILE A 71 -11.15 11.32 -15.79
C ILE A 71 -10.20 10.77 -14.72
N ILE A 72 -8.96 11.30 -14.67
CA ILE A 72 -7.90 10.88 -13.78
C ILE A 72 -7.58 11.97 -12.78
N GLY A 73 -7.50 11.63 -11.50
CA GLY A 73 -6.86 12.43 -10.46
C GLY A 73 -5.45 11.92 -10.18
N VAL A 74 -4.52 12.82 -9.97
CA VAL A 74 -3.11 12.48 -9.71
C VAL A 74 -2.65 13.13 -8.42
N VAL A 75 -2.08 12.34 -7.54
CA VAL A 75 -1.46 12.77 -6.29
C VAL A 75 -0.01 12.31 -6.31
N PRO A 76 0.94 13.17 -6.69
CA PRO A 76 2.36 12.82 -6.76
C PRO A 76 2.95 12.62 -5.36
N ASP A 77 4.11 11.97 -5.25
CA ASP A 77 4.85 11.81 -4.01
C ASP A 77 5.22 13.18 -3.41
N GLU A 78 5.82 14.06 -4.19
CA GLU A 78 6.06 15.44 -3.82
C GLU A 78 4.90 16.34 -4.22
N SER A 79 4.44 17.18 -3.31
CA SER A 79 3.36 18.13 -3.59
C SER A 79 3.83 19.22 -4.54
N ASN A 80 2.98 19.54 -5.51
CA ASN A 80 3.18 20.61 -6.50
C ASN A 80 2.23 21.81 -6.27
N LEU A 81 1.67 21.95 -5.08
CA LEU A 81 0.82 23.08 -4.71
C LEU A 81 1.68 24.33 -4.42
N TYR A 82 1.06 25.49 -4.57
CA TYR A 82 1.75 26.77 -4.43
C TYR A 82 1.91 27.19 -2.98
N ASP A 83 3.15 27.36 -2.55
CA ASP A 83 3.51 27.69 -1.17
C ASP A 83 2.95 29.03 -0.67
N ASP A 84 2.83 30.01 -1.56
CA ASP A 84 2.36 31.37 -1.23
C ASP A 84 0.84 31.50 -1.24
N MET A 85 0.12 30.53 -1.81
CA MET A 85 -1.33 30.46 -1.75
C MET A 85 -1.78 29.76 -0.46
N ASN A 86 -2.96 30.12 0.03
CA ASN A 86 -3.60 29.38 1.11
C ASN A 86 -4.26 28.08 0.61
N GLY A 87 -4.83 27.29 1.53
CA GLY A 87 -5.45 25.99 1.16
C GLY A 87 -6.63 26.14 0.22
N PHE A 88 -7.48 27.12 0.46
CA PHE A 88 -8.65 27.39 -0.36
C PHE A 88 -8.28 27.87 -1.79
N GLU A 89 -7.32 28.81 -1.87
CA GLU A 89 -6.82 29.32 -3.15
C GLU A 89 -6.18 28.23 -4.01
N ASN A 90 -5.36 27.36 -3.40
CA ASN A 90 -4.78 26.21 -4.10
C ASN A 90 -5.86 25.29 -4.70
N LEU A 91 -6.89 24.95 -3.94
CA LEU A 91 -7.98 24.11 -4.43
C LEU A 91 -8.76 24.80 -5.55
N CYS A 92 -9.11 26.08 -5.39
CA CYS A 92 -9.78 26.85 -6.43
C CYS A 92 -8.93 26.96 -7.71
N PHE A 93 -7.62 27.15 -7.56
CA PHE A 93 -6.71 27.18 -8.69
C PHE A 93 -6.69 25.83 -9.43
N CYS A 94 -6.50 24.72 -8.70
CA CYS A 94 -6.52 23.38 -9.32
C CYS A 94 -7.84 23.10 -10.04
N ALA A 95 -8.97 23.44 -9.44
CA ALA A 95 -10.29 23.29 -10.06
C ALA A 95 -10.43 24.11 -11.36
N SER A 96 -9.84 25.30 -11.40
CA SER A 96 -9.88 26.16 -12.59
C SER A 96 -9.16 25.57 -13.79
N LEU A 97 -8.10 24.78 -13.56
CA LEU A 97 -7.35 24.08 -14.62
C LEU A 97 -8.20 23.01 -15.33
N TYR A 98 -9.22 22.49 -14.64
CA TYR A 98 -10.20 21.55 -15.20
C TYR A 98 -11.43 22.26 -15.79
N GLY A 99 -11.45 23.60 -15.83
CA GLY A 99 -12.54 24.38 -16.39
C GLY A 99 -13.78 24.45 -15.50
N ILE A 100 -13.66 24.23 -14.21
CA ILE A 100 -14.78 24.34 -13.26
C ILE A 100 -15.09 25.82 -13.01
N GLU A 101 -16.35 26.19 -13.18
CA GLU A 101 -16.85 27.56 -12.99
C GLU A 101 -16.61 28.05 -11.55
N LYS A 102 -16.51 29.38 -11.38
CA LYS A 102 -16.08 30.01 -10.12
C LYS A 102 -16.92 29.58 -8.92
N GLU A 103 -18.24 29.66 -9.04
CA GLU A 103 -19.16 29.32 -7.94
C GLU A 103 -19.03 27.85 -7.53
N GLU A 104 -18.97 26.95 -8.50
CA GLU A 104 -18.87 25.51 -8.25
C GLU A 104 -17.48 25.13 -7.66
N ARG A 105 -16.38 25.72 -8.15
CA ARG A 105 -15.04 25.43 -7.60
C ARG A 105 -14.88 25.93 -6.16
N GLU A 106 -15.45 27.11 -5.82
CA GLU A 106 -15.44 27.63 -4.47
C GLU A 106 -16.26 26.76 -3.50
N LYS A 107 -17.40 26.25 -3.96
CA LYS A 107 -18.23 25.31 -3.21
C LYS A 107 -17.47 24.00 -2.94
N ARG A 108 -16.92 23.36 -4.00
CA ARG A 108 -16.16 22.12 -3.89
C ARG A 108 -14.92 22.29 -3.02
N ALA A 109 -14.20 23.40 -3.13
CA ALA A 109 -13.04 23.68 -2.31
C ALA A 109 -13.40 23.71 -0.81
N LYS A 110 -14.49 24.37 -0.42
CA LYS A 110 -14.98 24.42 0.96
C LYS A 110 -15.41 23.04 1.47
N GLU A 111 -16.12 22.27 0.63
CA GLU A 111 -16.54 20.90 0.97
C GLU A 111 -15.33 19.99 1.21
N LEU A 112 -14.34 20.00 0.31
CA LEU A 112 -13.13 19.20 0.46
C LEU A 112 -12.30 19.62 1.67
N LEU A 113 -12.11 20.93 1.91
CA LEU A 113 -11.41 21.39 3.11
C LEU A 113 -12.06 20.85 4.38
N LYS A 114 -13.38 20.79 4.43
CA LYS A 114 -14.12 20.22 5.56
C LYS A 114 -13.94 18.71 5.66
N ILE A 115 -14.07 17.97 4.55
CA ILE A 115 -13.89 16.50 4.51
C ILE A 115 -12.48 16.12 4.99
N PHE A 116 -11.47 16.91 4.60
CA PHE A 116 -10.07 16.66 4.97
C PHE A 116 -9.67 17.26 6.32
N ASN A 117 -10.61 17.89 7.06
CA ASN A 117 -10.37 18.58 8.33
C ASN A 117 -9.28 19.67 8.21
N LEU A 118 -9.34 20.47 7.16
CA LEU A 118 -8.46 21.57 6.85
C LEU A 118 -9.17 22.94 6.85
N ASP A 119 -10.46 22.98 7.14
CA ASP A 119 -11.29 24.19 7.15
C ASP A 119 -10.79 25.24 8.13
N ASN A 120 -10.39 24.84 9.33
CA ASN A 120 -9.85 25.73 10.37
C ASN A 120 -8.50 26.38 10.03
N VAL A 121 -7.81 25.89 9.01
CA VAL A 121 -6.49 26.36 8.56
C VAL A 121 -6.48 26.78 7.10
N SER A 122 -7.65 26.81 6.46
CA SER A 122 -7.84 27.07 5.03
C SER A 122 -7.23 28.38 4.56
N GLU A 123 -7.25 29.42 5.41
CA GLU A 123 -6.72 30.74 5.14
C GLU A 123 -5.20 30.90 5.41
N ARG A 124 -4.57 29.87 6.00
CA ARG A 124 -3.12 29.89 6.22
C ARG A 124 -2.39 29.57 4.93
N SER A 125 -1.26 30.25 4.69
CA SER A 125 -0.37 29.93 3.57
C SER A 125 0.03 28.45 3.61
N TYR A 126 0.04 27.79 2.46
CA TYR A 126 0.36 26.37 2.32
C TYR A 126 1.74 26.00 2.90
N LYS A 127 2.73 26.92 2.81
CA LYS A 127 4.06 26.74 3.43
C LYS A 127 4.01 26.54 4.94
N ALA A 128 2.96 27.03 5.62
CA ALA A 128 2.78 26.85 7.07
C ALA A 128 2.09 25.52 7.44
N TYR A 129 1.68 24.72 6.48
CA TYR A 129 1.05 23.43 6.72
C TYR A 129 2.08 22.38 7.17
N SER A 130 1.69 21.50 8.11
CA SER A 130 2.47 20.29 8.41
C SER A 130 2.54 19.37 7.20
N LYS A 131 3.46 18.41 7.18
CA LYS A 131 3.55 17.42 6.08
C LYS A 131 2.24 16.66 5.88
N GLY A 132 1.59 16.23 6.97
CA GLY A 132 0.29 15.55 6.91
C GLY A 132 -0.82 16.45 6.34
N MET A 133 -0.88 17.73 6.74
CA MET A 133 -1.83 18.69 6.19
C MET A 133 -1.56 18.96 4.70
N ARG A 134 -0.28 19.12 4.32
CA ARG A 134 0.12 19.27 2.90
C ARG A 134 -0.34 18.07 2.08
N ARG A 135 -0.14 16.86 2.59
CA ARG A 135 -0.54 15.63 1.90
C ARG A 135 -2.06 15.54 1.72
N LYS A 136 -2.82 15.87 2.75
CA LYS A 136 -4.28 15.94 2.69
C LYS A 136 -4.74 16.94 1.64
N LEU A 137 -4.18 18.15 1.60
CA LEU A 137 -4.54 19.16 0.61
C LEU A 137 -4.16 18.72 -0.81
N THR A 138 -3.03 18.03 -1.00
CA THR A 138 -2.62 17.47 -2.30
C THR A 138 -3.61 16.41 -2.80
N ILE A 139 -4.11 15.55 -1.90
CA ILE A 139 -5.16 14.58 -2.24
C ILE A 139 -6.47 15.31 -2.59
N ALA A 140 -6.88 16.30 -1.80
CA ALA A 140 -8.07 17.12 -2.07
C ALA A 140 -7.97 17.80 -3.44
N ALA A 141 -6.80 18.35 -3.81
CA ALA A 141 -6.56 18.92 -5.14
C ALA A 141 -6.65 17.88 -6.26
N GLY A 142 -6.15 16.67 -6.01
CA GLY A 142 -6.23 15.56 -6.97
C GLY A 142 -7.65 15.07 -7.26
N ILE A 143 -8.60 15.32 -6.34
CA ILE A 143 -10.02 14.91 -6.49
C ILE A 143 -11.00 16.06 -6.75
N ILE A 144 -10.54 17.30 -6.80
CA ILE A 144 -11.41 18.51 -6.91
C ILE A 144 -12.31 18.49 -8.14
N HIS A 145 -11.89 17.86 -9.23
CA HIS A 145 -12.64 17.72 -10.47
C HIS A 145 -13.47 16.43 -10.56
N ASP A 146 -13.61 15.71 -9.45
CA ASP A 146 -14.37 14.47 -9.31
C ASP A 146 -13.95 13.36 -10.30
N PRO A 147 -12.67 12.95 -10.31
CA PRO A 147 -12.16 11.93 -11.23
C PRO A 147 -12.77 10.55 -10.93
N GLN A 148 -12.86 9.70 -11.95
CA GLN A 148 -13.28 8.31 -11.82
C GLN A 148 -12.14 7.42 -11.30
N ILE A 149 -10.89 7.79 -11.62
CA ILE A 149 -9.69 7.00 -11.33
C ILE A 149 -8.69 7.90 -10.63
N LEU A 150 -8.10 7.39 -9.56
CA LEU A 150 -7.12 8.11 -8.76
C LEU A 150 -5.77 7.40 -8.76
N PHE A 151 -4.71 8.12 -9.11
CA PHE A 151 -3.33 7.67 -9.01
C PHE A 151 -2.66 8.35 -7.82
N LEU A 152 -2.21 7.54 -6.86
CA LEU A 152 -1.56 7.98 -5.63
C LEU A 152 -0.12 7.46 -5.60
N ASP A 153 0.86 8.35 -5.72
CA ASP A 153 2.27 7.97 -5.59
C ASP A 153 2.72 8.15 -4.14
N GLU A 154 2.98 7.03 -3.45
CA GLU A 154 3.47 6.99 -2.06
C GLU A 154 2.62 7.85 -1.08
N PRO A 155 1.28 7.63 -0.96
CA PRO A 155 0.36 8.57 -0.33
C PRO A 155 0.62 8.87 1.16
N THR A 156 1.32 8.00 1.88
CA THR A 156 1.55 8.12 3.32
C THR A 156 3.02 8.23 3.68
N THR A 157 3.90 8.32 2.68
CA THR A 157 5.34 8.39 2.92
C THR A 157 5.74 9.70 3.61
N GLY A 158 6.54 9.57 4.68
CA GLY A 158 7.14 10.70 5.37
C GLY A 158 6.20 11.54 6.25
N ILE A 159 4.99 11.07 6.52
CA ILE A 159 4.03 11.70 7.45
C ILE A 159 3.92 10.91 8.75
N ASP A 160 3.33 11.53 9.77
CA ASP A 160 3.11 10.89 11.06
C ASP A 160 2.02 9.80 11.00
N VAL A 161 2.02 8.91 12.00
CA VAL A 161 1.13 7.73 12.06
C VAL A 161 -0.34 8.11 12.03
N GLU A 162 -0.73 9.18 12.74
CA GLU A 162 -2.13 9.62 12.79
C GLU A 162 -2.58 10.21 11.45
N SER A 163 -1.76 11.04 10.81
CA SER A 163 -2.01 11.56 9.47
C SER A 163 -2.12 10.42 8.43
N ALA A 164 -1.23 9.42 8.52
CA ALA A 164 -1.27 8.25 7.65
C ALA A 164 -2.56 7.43 7.83
N ARG A 165 -3.03 7.25 9.09
CA ARG A 165 -4.31 6.59 9.39
C ARG A 165 -5.48 7.32 8.73
N GLN A 166 -5.55 8.64 8.91
CA GLN A 166 -6.62 9.47 8.34
C GLN A 166 -6.61 9.45 6.81
N ILE A 167 -5.43 9.45 6.17
CA ILE A 167 -5.33 9.33 4.72
C ILE A 167 -5.81 7.96 4.23
N ARG A 168 -5.49 6.86 4.93
CA ARG A 168 -6.03 5.54 4.58
C ARG A 168 -7.54 5.48 4.67
N GLU A 169 -8.13 6.06 5.72
CA GLU A 169 -9.59 6.16 5.86
C GLU A 169 -10.21 6.95 4.70
N LEU A 170 -9.60 8.06 4.29
CA LEU A 170 -10.04 8.83 3.14
C LEU A 170 -9.96 8.02 1.82
N ILE A 171 -8.90 7.25 1.62
CA ILE A 171 -8.74 6.38 0.45
C ILE A 171 -9.85 5.31 0.42
N LEU A 172 -10.15 4.69 1.56
CA LEU A 172 -11.23 3.71 1.66
C LEU A 172 -12.60 4.33 1.38
N ASN A 173 -12.89 5.51 1.90
CA ASN A 173 -14.13 6.24 1.62
C ASN A 173 -14.27 6.55 0.12
N LEU A 174 -13.21 7.00 -0.54
CA LEU A 174 -13.22 7.24 -1.99
C LEU A 174 -13.52 5.97 -2.79
N LYS A 175 -13.02 4.81 -2.34
CA LYS A 175 -13.39 3.52 -2.93
C LYS A 175 -14.88 3.22 -2.74
N GLU A 176 -15.43 3.43 -1.53
CA GLU A 176 -16.85 3.23 -1.25
C GLU A 176 -17.75 4.12 -2.12
N GLU A 177 -17.28 5.32 -2.50
CA GLU A 177 -17.90 6.21 -3.48
C GLU A 177 -17.77 5.69 -4.94
N GLY A 178 -17.15 4.53 -5.16
CA GLY A 178 -16.99 3.89 -6.47
C GLY A 178 -15.77 4.32 -7.26
N LYS A 179 -14.83 5.07 -6.67
CA LYS A 179 -13.58 5.45 -7.34
C LYS A 179 -12.66 4.23 -7.51
N THR A 180 -11.97 4.16 -8.63
CA THR A 180 -10.90 3.20 -8.87
C THR A 180 -9.57 3.83 -8.44
N ILE A 181 -8.78 3.13 -7.64
CA ILE A 181 -7.58 3.70 -7.05
C ILE A 181 -6.36 2.84 -7.41
N PHE A 182 -5.36 3.46 -8.04
CA PHE A 182 -4.03 2.91 -8.23
C PHE A 182 -3.08 3.59 -7.26
N LEU A 183 -2.49 2.85 -6.35
CA LEU A 183 -1.53 3.42 -5.43
C LEU A 183 -0.17 2.70 -5.52
N THR A 184 0.90 3.47 -5.41
CA THR A 184 2.23 2.91 -5.20
C THR A 184 2.61 3.04 -3.74
N THR A 185 3.32 2.07 -3.24
CA THR A 185 3.97 2.15 -1.94
C THR A 185 5.13 1.15 -1.86
N HIS A 186 6.07 1.42 -0.96
CA HIS A 186 7.07 0.46 -0.54
C HIS A 186 6.77 -0.09 0.86
N TYR A 187 5.70 0.40 1.51
CA TYR A 187 5.22 -0.09 2.81
C TYR A 187 4.19 -1.21 2.59
N ILE A 188 4.62 -2.44 2.78
CA ILE A 188 3.81 -3.64 2.54
C ILE A 188 2.60 -3.69 3.48
N GLU A 189 2.77 -3.34 4.76
CA GLU A 189 1.68 -3.28 5.74
C GLU A 189 0.55 -2.32 5.34
N GLU A 190 0.87 -1.25 4.63
CA GLU A 190 -0.12 -0.31 4.15
C GLU A 190 -1.00 -0.91 3.08
N ALA A 191 -0.37 -1.55 2.09
CA ALA A 191 -1.08 -2.21 1.02
C ALA A 191 -1.95 -3.38 1.54
N GLU A 192 -1.46 -4.14 2.53
CA GLU A 192 -2.23 -5.19 3.20
C GLU A 192 -3.54 -4.68 3.81
N ARG A 193 -3.52 -3.44 4.32
CA ARG A 193 -4.68 -2.86 5.01
C ARG A 193 -5.76 -2.30 4.08
N ILE A 194 -5.37 -1.81 2.90
CA ILE A 194 -6.31 -1.04 2.07
C ILE A 194 -6.47 -1.57 0.64
N CYS A 195 -5.54 -2.39 0.12
CA CYS A 195 -5.61 -2.88 -1.25
C CYS A 195 -6.47 -4.13 -1.38
N ASP A 196 -7.23 -4.21 -2.45
CA ASP A 196 -7.95 -5.43 -2.84
C ASP A 196 -7.01 -6.42 -3.54
N ARG A 197 -6.17 -5.87 -4.44
CA ARG A 197 -5.15 -6.63 -5.18
C ARG A 197 -3.84 -5.88 -5.18
N ILE A 198 -2.78 -6.65 -5.26
CA ILE A 198 -1.41 -6.15 -5.22
C ILE A 198 -0.62 -6.72 -6.40
N ALA A 199 0.15 -5.85 -7.05
CA ALA A 199 1.22 -6.24 -7.96
C ALA A 199 2.57 -5.96 -7.30
N PHE A 200 3.42 -6.98 -7.17
CA PHE A 200 4.81 -6.79 -6.76
C PHE A 200 5.68 -6.51 -7.98
N ILE A 201 6.37 -5.37 -7.97
CA ILE A 201 7.32 -4.99 -9.02
C ILE A 201 8.75 -4.99 -8.49
N VAL A 202 9.66 -5.62 -9.23
CA VAL A 202 11.09 -5.67 -8.94
C VAL A 202 11.84 -5.52 -10.25
N GLU A 203 12.81 -4.61 -10.30
CA GLU A 203 13.66 -4.37 -11.49
C GLU A 203 12.85 -4.18 -12.78
N GLY A 204 11.78 -3.40 -12.68
CA GLY A 204 10.91 -3.08 -13.81
C GLY A 204 9.99 -4.21 -14.27
N ARG A 205 9.93 -5.34 -13.57
CA ARG A 205 9.09 -6.50 -13.90
C ARG A 205 8.08 -6.79 -12.82
N ILE A 206 6.87 -7.18 -13.20
CA ILE A 206 5.89 -7.68 -12.25
C ILE A 206 6.25 -9.14 -11.93
N VAL A 207 6.42 -9.42 -10.63
CA VAL A 207 6.74 -10.76 -10.12
C VAL A 207 5.47 -11.56 -9.82
N GLU A 208 4.47 -10.91 -9.24
CA GLU A 208 3.19 -11.53 -8.86
C GLU A 208 2.08 -10.49 -8.88
N ILE A 209 0.87 -10.89 -9.26
CA ILE A 209 -0.37 -10.12 -9.10
C ILE A 209 -1.42 -11.02 -8.47
N SER A 210 -1.92 -10.64 -7.29
CA SER A 210 -2.93 -11.44 -6.60
C SER A 210 -3.79 -10.58 -5.68
N THR A 211 -4.89 -11.13 -5.17
CA THR A 211 -5.58 -10.53 -4.03
C THR A 211 -4.73 -10.65 -2.77
N VAL A 212 -4.94 -9.76 -1.79
CA VAL A 212 -4.25 -9.87 -0.50
C VAL A 212 -4.58 -11.20 0.17
N ALA A 213 -5.84 -11.64 0.10
CA ALA A 213 -6.29 -12.91 0.67
C ALA A 213 -5.56 -14.11 0.02
N ASP A 214 -5.52 -14.18 -1.32
CA ASP A 214 -4.83 -15.28 -2.01
C ASP A 214 -3.33 -15.31 -1.73
N LEU A 215 -2.69 -14.13 -1.59
CA LEU A 215 -1.28 -14.04 -1.20
C LEU A 215 -1.06 -14.61 0.20
N MET A 216 -1.93 -14.25 1.13
CA MET A 216 -1.86 -14.76 2.51
C MET A 216 -2.10 -16.27 2.58
N ASP A 217 -3.06 -16.80 1.81
CA ASP A 217 -3.35 -18.24 1.77
C ASP A 217 -2.21 -19.04 1.11
N LYS A 218 -1.64 -18.53 0.03
CA LYS A 218 -0.46 -19.15 -0.63
C LYS A 218 0.79 -19.15 0.25
N ALA A 219 0.88 -18.24 1.21
CA ALA A 219 2.04 -18.10 2.09
C ALA A 219 2.09 -19.12 3.21
N VAL A 220 1.01 -19.84 3.47
CA VAL A 220 0.88 -20.83 4.57
C VAL A 220 1.27 -22.23 4.10
N PRO A 221 2.55 -22.53 3.80
CA PRO A 221 2.99 -23.92 3.66
C PRO A 221 3.15 -24.59 5.04
N GLU A 222 3.25 -23.79 6.10
CA GLU A 222 3.47 -24.24 7.48
C GLU A 222 2.73 -23.32 8.46
N HIS A 223 1.95 -23.91 9.36
CA HIS A 223 1.31 -23.22 10.46
C HIS A 223 2.32 -22.99 11.57
N THR A 224 2.45 -21.76 12.02
CA THR A 224 3.42 -21.39 13.05
C THR A 224 2.70 -20.90 14.31
N ILE A 225 3.00 -21.51 15.45
CA ILE A 225 2.52 -21.09 16.76
C ILE A 225 3.70 -20.53 17.54
N LYS A 226 3.61 -19.28 17.98
CA LYS A 226 4.52 -18.70 18.95
C LYS A 226 4.05 -19.06 20.36
N LEU A 227 4.95 -19.57 21.16
CA LEU A 227 4.74 -19.79 22.59
C LEU A 227 5.70 -18.91 23.39
N THR A 228 5.20 -18.34 24.50
CA THR A 228 6.01 -17.71 25.54
C THR A 228 5.71 -18.42 26.87
N LEU A 229 6.75 -18.92 27.52
CA LEU A 229 6.66 -19.81 28.67
C LEU A 229 7.28 -19.16 29.90
N ASN A 230 6.99 -19.73 31.10
CA ASN A 230 7.64 -19.31 32.33
C ASN A 230 9.04 -19.93 32.52
N SER A 231 9.44 -20.86 31.65
CA SER A 231 10.68 -21.62 31.73
C SER A 231 11.62 -21.24 30.59
N ASN A 232 12.93 -21.50 30.81
CA ASN A 232 13.92 -21.35 29.77
C ASN A 232 13.72 -22.46 28.71
N ILE A 233 13.48 -22.07 27.46
CA ILE A 233 13.21 -22.99 26.34
C ILE A 233 14.35 -24.01 26.16
N LYS A 234 15.61 -23.60 26.35
CA LYS A 234 16.78 -24.50 26.21
C LYS A 234 16.77 -25.68 27.17
N GLU A 235 16.13 -25.52 28.32
CA GLU A 235 16.07 -26.60 29.34
C GLU A 235 14.97 -27.62 29.04
N ILE A 236 13.98 -27.24 28.23
CA ILE A 236 12.80 -28.06 27.93
C ILE A 236 12.67 -28.41 26.44
N ILE A 237 13.64 -28.01 25.59
CA ILE A 237 13.56 -28.19 24.13
C ILE A 237 13.43 -29.65 23.72
N ASP A 238 14.19 -30.53 24.36
CA ASP A 238 14.17 -31.98 24.08
C ASP A 238 12.81 -32.58 24.43
N GLU A 239 12.22 -32.14 25.53
CA GLU A 239 10.87 -32.55 25.92
C GLU A 239 9.81 -32.05 24.93
N LEU A 240 9.89 -30.80 24.53
CA LEU A 240 9.02 -30.23 23.51
C LEU A 240 9.13 -30.99 22.19
N GLN A 241 10.36 -31.32 21.79
CA GLN A 241 10.62 -32.04 20.55
C GLN A 241 10.08 -33.49 20.62
N SER A 242 10.15 -34.15 21.78
CA SER A 242 9.60 -35.48 21.97
C SER A 242 8.07 -35.52 21.91
N GLU A 243 7.39 -34.49 22.40
CA GLU A 243 5.93 -34.39 22.38
C GLU A 243 5.37 -33.95 21.01
N PHE A 244 6.11 -33.09 20.29
CA PHE A 244 5.73 -32.56 19.02
C PHE A 244 6.65 -33.07 17.90
N GLN A 245 6.77 -34.40 17.76
CA GLN A 245 7.70 -35.07 16.83
C GLN A 245 7.56 -34.67 15.37
N ASN A 246 6.33 -34.31 14.94
CA ASN A 246 6.05 -33.89 13.57
C ASN A 246 6.21 -32.38 13.36
N CYS A 247 6.66 -31.66 14.38
CA CYS A 247 6.81 -30.20 14.33
C CYS A 247 8.30 -29.82 14.36
N ARG A 248 8.62 -28.73 13.65
CA ARG A 248 9.91 -28.07 13.79
C ARG A 248 9.79 -27.03 14.90
N ILE A 249 10.69 -27.04 15.85
CA ILE A 249 10.73 -26.08 16.95
C ILE A 249 11.94 -25.17 16.77
N GLU A 250 11.70 -23.85 16.73
CA GLU A 250 12.74 -22.83 16.61
C GLU A 250 12.71 -21.92 17.84
N ILE A 251 13.87 -21.78 18.52
CA ILE A 251 14.00 -20.89 19.67
C ILE A 251 14.12 -19.45 19.18
N THR A 252 13.27 -18.57 19.68
CA THR A 252 13.31 -17.13 19.33
C THR A 252 14.01 -16.30 20.41
N ASP A 253 13.81 -16.67 21.67
CA ASP A 253 14.49 -16.09 22.83
C ASP A 253 14.52 -17.09 24.00
N ASN A 254 15.00 -16.66 25.18
CA ASN A 254 15.15 -17.54 26.32
C ASN A 254 13.85 -18.24 26.77
N ASN A 255 12.73 -17.57 26.61
CA ASN A 255 11.42 -18.00 27.09
C ASN A 255 10.38 -18.19 25.97
N SER A 256 10.78 -18.02 24.72
CA SER A 256 9.85 -18.10 23.58
C SER A 256 10.38 -19.00 22.48
N CYS A 257 9.46 -19.74 21.85
CA CYS A 257 9.74 -20.57 20.69
C CYS A 257 8.61 -20.53 19.66
N LEU A 258 8.93 -20.97 18.45
CA LEU A 258 7.98 -21.21 17.38
C LEU A 258 7.81 -22.73 17.24
N ILE A 259 6.57 -23.18 17.21
CA ILE A 259 6.19 -24.54 16.79
C ILE A 259 5.65 -24.44 15.37
N ILE A 260 6.31 -25.08 14.44
CA ILE A 260 6.03 -25.02 13.01
C ILE A 260 5.58 -26.39 12.53
N ASN A 261 4.42 -26.46 11.88
CA ASN A 261 3.87 -27.69 11.35
C ASN A 261 3.16 -27.47 10.00
N LYS A 262 3.11 -28.50 9.17
CA LYS A 262 2.37 -28.46 7.89
C LYS A 262 0.86 -28.42 8.09
N GLU A 263 0.36 -29.03 9.15
CA GLU A 263 -1.06 -29.04 9.49
C GLU A 263 -1.34 -28.04 10.62
N ARG A 264 -2.53 -27.47 10.63
CA ARG A 264 -2.94 -26.54 11.69
C ARG A 264 -3.05 -27.26 13.03
N LEU A 265 -2.29 -26.79 14.00
CA LEU A 265 -2.29 -27.32 15.35
C LEU A 265 -3.29 -26.55 16.23
N PRO A 266 -4.22 -27.23 16.90
CA PRO A 266 -5.06 -26.57 17.90
C PRO A 266 -4.24 -26.19 19.13
N LEU A 267 -4.46 -25.00 19.70
CA LEU A 267 -3.69 -24.48 20.84
C LEU A 267 -3.93 -25.27 22.13
N PHE A 268 -5.18 -25.72 22.34
CA PHE A 268 -5.56 -26.36 23.61
C PHE A 268 -4.72 -27.62 23.95
N PRO A 269 -4.50 -28.60 23.05
CA PRO A 269 -3.65 -29.72 23.31
C PRO A 269 -2.21 -29.32 23.70
N ILE A 270 -1.65 -28.32 23.03
CA ILE A 270 -0.29 -27.84 23.32
C ILE A 270 -0.21 -27.29 24.74
N ILE A 271 -1.15 -26.39 25.11
CA ILE A 271 -1.20 -25.79 26.44
C ILE A 271 -1.40 -26.86 27.50
N LYS A 272 -2.29 -27.85 27.25
CA LYS A 272 -2.54 -28.94 28.21
C LYS A 272 -1.30 -29.78 28.46
N VAL A 273 -0.55 -30.17 27.43
CA VAL A 273 0.69 -30.94 27.56
C VAL A 273 1.71 -30.18 28.39
N LEU A 274 1.93 -28.90 28.10
CA LEU A 274 2.88 -28.06 28.85
C LEU A 274 2.46 -27.88 30.32
N ASN A 275 1.19 -27.62 30.57
CA ASN A 275 0.67 -27.44 31.92
C ASN A 275 0.77 -28.71 32.75
N ASN A 276 0.54 -29.90 32.18
CA ASN A 276 0.72 -31.18 32.85
C ASN A 276 2.17 -31.45 33.30
N LYS A 277 3.13 -30.77 32.65
CA LYS A 277 4.57 -30.83 33.00
C LYS A 277 5.00 -29.70 33.94
N GLY A 278 4.05 -28.89 34.44
CA GLY A 278 4.33 -27.78 35.34
C GLY A 278 4.86 -26.53 34.62
N ILE A 279 4.77 -26.50 33.27
CA ILE A 279 5.21 -25.36 32.46
C ILE A 279 4.01 -24.45 32.19
N SER A 280 4.08 -23.24 32.67
CA SER A 280 3.03 -22.24 32.45
C SER A 280 3.21 -21.53 31.11
N VAL A 281 2.14 -21.46 30.33
CA VAL A 281 2.11 -20.73 29.04
C VAL A 281 1.58 -19.33 29.28
N TYR A 282 2.40 -18.32 29.03
CA TYR A 282 2.01 -16.89 29.13
C TYR A 282 1.38 -16.35 27.86
N GLU A 283 1.86 -16.81 26.70
CA GLU A 283 1.31 -16.46 25.41
C GLU A 283 1.33 -17.68 24.48
N ALA A 284 0.23 -17.93 23.79
CA ALA A 284 0.14 -18.87 22.68
C ALA A 284 -0.61 -18.20 21.53
N LYS A 285 0.06 -17.96 20.42
CA LYS A 285 -0.48 -17.24 19.28
C LYS A 285 -0.11 -17.90 17.97
N GLU A 286 -1.12 -18.18 17.13
CA GLU A 286 -0.87 -18.54 15.73
C GLU A 286 -0.32 -17.32 14.98
N ILE A 287 0.89 -17.46 14.45
CA ILE A 287 1.52 -16.43 13.61
C ILE A 287 1.11 -16.72 12.18
N LYS A 288 0.38 -15.79 11.58
CA LYS A 288 0.15 -15.81 10.14
C LYS A 288 1.33 -15.13 9.45
N PRO A 289 1.80 -15.66 8.31
CA PRO A 289 2.82 -14.98 7.53
C PRO A 289 2.33 -13.59 7.16
N SER A 290 3.21 -12.61 7.16
CA SER A 290 2.93 -11.27 6.70
C SER A 290 3.12 -11.19 5.18
N LEU A 291 2.49 -10.19 4.54
CA LEU A 291 2.81 -9.89 3.14
C LEU A 291 4.31 -9.58 2.92
N GLU A 292 5.00 -9.12 3.97
CA GLU A 292 6.45 -8.89 3.94
C GLU A 292 7.22 -10.20 3.77
N ASP A 293 6.84 -11.25 4.51
CA ASP A 293 7.44 -12.57 4.39
C ASP A 293 7.22 -13.15 2.98
N ILE A 294 6.03 -12.93 2.44
CA ILE A 294 5.67 -13.33 1.07
C ILE A 294 6.54 -12.60 0.06
N PHE A 295 6.68 -11.28 0.21
CA PHE A 295 7.51 -10.47 -0.67
C PHE A 295 8.96 -10.95 -0.67
N VAL A 296 9.55 -11.20 0.51
CA VAL A 296 10.90 -11.75 0.66
C VAL A 296 11.02 -13.10 -0.04
N LYS A 297 10.04 -13.97 0.14
CA LYS A 297 10.03 -15.31 -0.46
C LYS A 297 9.96 -15.26 -1.98
N LEU A 298 9.13 -14.38 -2.54
CA LEU A 298 8.95 -14.25 -3.99
C LEU A 298 10.12 -13.55 -4.69
N THR A 299 10.76 -12.60 -4.00
CA THR A 299 11.75 -11.72 -4.63
C THR A 299 13.19 -12.02 -4.23
N GLY A 300 13.40 -12.78 -3.13
CA GLY A 300 14.71 -12.98 -2.50
C GLY A 300 15.31 -11.70 -1.90
N LYS A 301 14.57 -10.59 -1.90
CA LYS A 301 15.02 -9.26 -1.42
C LYS A 301 14.28 -8.91 -0.14
N LYS A 302 15.03 -8.53 0.90
CA LYS A 302 14.40 -7.95 2.10
C LYS A 302 13.79 -6.59 1.76
N PRO A 303 12.54 -6.30 2.16
CA PRO A 303 11.98 -4.97 2.04
C PRO A 303 12.86 -4.00 2.86
N LEU A 304 12.89 -2.74 2.45
CA LEU A 304 13.57 -1.69 3.22
C LEU A 304 12.86 -1.59 4.57
N LEU A 305 13.57 -2.04 5.61
CA LEU A 305 13.09 -2.03 6.99
C LEU A 305 12.71 -0.63 7.45
N LYS A 306 11.68 -0.58 8.27
CA LYS A 306 11.23 0.58 9.06
C LYS A 306 12.38 1.46 9.56
N ARG A 307 12.25 2.75 9.37
CA ARG A 307 12.75 3.74 10.30
C ARG A 307 11.59 4.43 10.99
#